data_f4de46c8bf7636ca690558ad38fde6f5
#
_entry.id   f4de46c8bf7636ca690558ad38fde6f5
#
_cell.length_a   1.000
_cell.length_b   1.000
_cell.length_c   1.000
_cell.angle_alpha   90.00
_cell.angle_beta   90.00
_cell.angle_gamma   90.00
#
_symmetry.space_group_name_H-M   'P 1'
#
loop_
_entity.id
_entity.type
_entity.pdbx_description
1 polymer ?
#
loop_
_entity_poly.entity_id
_entity_poly.type
_entity_poly.pdbx_seq_one_letter_code
_entity_poly.pdbx_strand_id
1 'polypeptide(L)'
;MILICVNRRAASRQAISHARVFGVNILHEDQASLAVHFATPQADKFNALPVSRGALGCPRLAGVLAWLECEVVEEVEGGTHSVYFGRVKEAAARDGRPLAYFRGKFGQLYSGNTDPVAVSLREHCLGTLSDDEVLNLENLARGLGVGVPDIQRSLSSLIADGVVYYEVERGYRVRHLTEQRIARSVEAACAIEMGALDVAFCGANKRPSATEIDNVAMAVEELERMLSQGNVDDTTSYARANSHLHEAIVSLARSPELLDAYRRLAVPGMLVRALGSSLGGSVRERQAEHRRILECLRAGDPAGARLALFQHVHNSQASRGNAVPDPAGGEGVSPQIRSS
;
A
#
# COMPACT_ATOMS: atom_id res chain seq x y z
N MET A 1 24.99 0.51 18.21
CA MET A 1 26.18 1.30 17.80
C MET A 1 25.87 1.91 16.45
N ILE A 2 26.24 3.15 16.18
CA ILE A 2 26.06 3.81 14.88
C ILE A 2 27.40 4.39 14.42
N LEU A 3 27.49 4.65 13.11
CA LEU A 3 28.63 5.27 12.46
C LEU A 3 28.20 6.56 11.78
N ILE A 4 28.98 7.63 11.96
CA ILE A 4 28.82 8.87 11.20
C ILE A 4 30.13 9.28 10.53
N CYS A 5 30.02 9.88 9.34
CA CYS A 5 31.15 10.48 8.63
C CYS A 5 30.98 11.99 8.61
N VAL A 6 31.95 12.71 9.14
CA VAL A 6 31.91 14.18 9.22
C VAL A 6 33.07 14.76 8.44
N ASN A 7 32.80 15.72 7.55
CA ASN A 7 33.83 16.39 6.77
C ASN A 7 34.82 17.09 7.73
N ARG A 8 36.12 16.91 7.52
CA ARG A 8 37.18 17.47 8.36
C ARG A 8 37.19 19.00 8.44
N ARG A 9 36.57 19.67 7.43
CA ARG A 9 36.41 21.13 7.42
C ARG A 9 35.15 21.62 8.15
N ALA A 10 34.27 20.72 8.53
CA ALA A 10 33.05 21.09 9.25
C ALA A 10 33.33 21.48 10.69
N ALA A 11 32.72 22.57 11.20
CA ALA A 11 32.85 23.00 12.60
C ALA A 11 32.38 21.91 13.59
N SER A 12 31.37 21.12 13.20
CA SER A 12 30.88 19.98 14.00
C SER A 12 31.95 18.91 14.27
N ARG A 13 32.93 18.75 13.36
CA ARG A 13 34.02 17.80 13.57
C ARG A 13 34.84 18.15 14.84
N GLN A 14 35.21 19.41 14.98
CA GLN A 14 35.99 19.84 16.16
C GLN A 14 35.17 19.71 17.45
N ALA A 15 33.90 20.06 17.41
CA ALA A 15 33.01 19.93 18.54
C ALA A 15 32.84 18.47 19.00
N ILE A 16 32.66 17.54 18.06
CA ILE A 16 32.52 16.10 18.36
C ILE A 16 33.78 15.51 18.90
N SER A 17 34.95 15.79 18.28
CA SER A 17 36.27 15.26 18.75
C SER A 17 36.59 15.78 20.15
N HIS A 18 36.24 17.03 20.48
CA HIS A 18 36.48 17.60 21.80
C HIS A 18 35.50 17.09 22.86
N ALA A 19 34.20 17.11 22.55
CA ALA A 19 33.16 16.73 23.51
C ALA A 19 33.05 15.19 23.69
N ARG A 20 33.51 14.41 22.72
CA ARG A 20 33.37 12.94 22.66
C ARG A 20 31.97 12.44 22.69
N VAL A 21 31.00 13.31 22.28
CA VAL A 21 29.58 13.00 22.13
C VAL A 21 29.03 13.62 20.85
N PHE A 22 27.98 13.01 20.30
CA PHE A 22 27.24 13.58 19.19
C PHE A 22 25.76 13.19 19.22
N GLY A 23 24.90 14.07 18.69
CA GLY A 23 23.50 13.83 18.49
C GLY A 23 23.17 13.61 17.01
N VAL A 24 22.29 12.67 16.72
CA VAL A 24 21.72 12.46 15.38
C VAL A 24 20.25 12.81 15.43
N ASN A 25 19.80 13.68 14.54
CA ASN A 25 18.41 14.06 14.36
C ASN A 25 17.96 13.58 12.97
N ILE A 26 17.05 12.62 12.90
CA ILE A 26 16.44 12.17 11.66
C ILE A 26 15.20 13.01 11.42
N LEU A 27 15.23 13.81 10.36
CA LEU A 27 14.18 14.77 10.07
C LEU A 27 12.92 14.08 9.57
N HIS A 28 11.77 14.63 9.96
CA HIS A 28 10.46 14.25 9.41
C HIS A 28 10.29 14.82 7.99
N GLU A 29 9.44 14.22 7.18
CA GLU A 29 9.24 14.57 5.76
C GLU A 29 8.85 16.03 5.49
N ASP A 30 8.22 16.70 6.45
CA ASP A 30 7.82 18.12 6.38
C ASP A 30 8.94 19.09 6.75
N GLN A 31 10.11 18.60 7.19
CA GLN A 31 11.22 19.41 7.67
C GLN A 31 12.31 19.72 6.61
N ALA A 32 11.94 19.77 5.31
CA ALA A 32 12.90 20.06 4.24
C ALA A 32 13.57 21.44 4.41
N SER A 33 12.85 22.46 4.87
CA SER A 33 13.39 23.79 5.14
C SER A 33 14.46 23.76 6.24
N LEU A 34 14.27 22.92 7.27
CA LEU A 34 15.24 22.74 8.34
C LEU A 34 16.51 22.05 7.83
N ALA A 35 16.41 21.07 6.93
CA ALA A 35 17.55 20.44 6.28
C ALA A 35 18.37 21.45 5.46
N VAL A 36 17.71 22.32 4.69
CA VAL A 36 18.35 23.41 3.93
C VAL A 36 19.06 24.38 4.89
N HIS A 37 18.40 24.75 5.98
CA HIS A 37 18.98 25.62 7.01
C HIS A 37 20.30 25.07 7.56
N PHE A 38 20.36 23.79 7.92
CA PHE A 38 21.58 23.15 8.41
C PHE A 38 22.63 22.90 7.31
N ALA A 39 22.23 22.76 6.05
CA ALA A 39 23.16 22.65 4.93
C ALA A 39 23.80 23.98 4.55
N THR A 40 23.16 25.13 4.82
CA THR A 40 23.64 26.46 4.47
C THR A 40 24.73 26.91 5.45
N PRO A 41 25.89 27.43 5.00
CA PRO A 41 26.92 28.00 5.85
C PRO A 41 26.40 29.22 6.62
N GLN A 42 26.47 29.19 7.96
CA GLN A 42 26.10 30.30 8.86
C GLN A 42 26.80 30.14 10.21
N ALA A 43 26.95 31.25 10.94
CA ALA A 43 27.73 31.30 12.18
C ALA A 43 27.07 30.51 13.32
N ASP A 44 25.76 30.65 13.50
CA ASP A 44 24.99 29.93 14.51
C ASP A 44 23.75 29.29 13.87
N LYS A 45 23.82 27.97 13.69
CA LYS A 45 22.75 27.17 13.08
C LYS A 45 21.61 26.83 14.03
N PHE A 46 21.78 27.08 15.31
CA PHE A 46 20.77 26.75 16.32
C PHE A 46 19.98 27.99 16.79
N ASN A 47 20.41 29.19 16.38
CA ASN A 47 19.75 30.43 16.76
C ASN A 47 18.29 30.43 16.26
N ALA A 48 17.39 30.84 17.15
CA ALA A 48 15.94 30.90 16.91
C ALA A 48 15.25 29.56 16.61
N LEU A 49 15.93 28.42 16.77
CA LEU A 49 15.30 27.11 16.64
C LEU A 49 14.84 26.56 18.00
N PRO A 50 13.69 25.88 18.05
CA PRO A 50 13.26 25.18 19.26
C PRO A 50 14.13 23.92 19.45
N VAL A 51 15.12 24.02 20.33
CA VAL A 51 16.09 22.98 20.65
C VAL A 51 16.01 22.62 22.12
N SER A 52 15.90 21.33 22.42
CA SER A 52 16.15 20.78 23.75
C SER A 52 17.51 20.07 23.79
N ARG A 53 17.96 19.65 24.96
CA ARG A 53 19.23 18.90 25.13
C ARG A 53 18.94 17.56 25.77
N GLY A 54 19.62 16.52 25.29
CA GLY A 54 19.61 15.21 25.90
C GLY A 54 20.53 15.10 27.13
N ALA A 55 20.65 13.92 27.69
CA ALA A 55 21.44 13.65 28.90
C ALA A 55 22.94 13.93 28.74
N LEU A 56 23.48 13.76 27.51
CA LEU A 56 24.88 14.09 27.19
C LEU A 56 25.03 15.54 26.67
N GLY A 57 23.97 16.33 26.66
CA GLY A 57 23.97 17.72 26.24
C GLY A 57 23.88 17.96 24.74
N CYS A 58 23.67 16.94 23.93
CA CYS A 58 23.51 17.09 22.48
C CYS A 58 22.21 17.77 22.11
N PRO A 59 22.19 18.62 21.06
CA PRO A 59 20.99 19.32 20.62
C PRO A 59 19.98 18.35 19.99
N ARG A 60 18.75 18.42 20.50
CA ARG A 60 17.58 17.73 19.95
C ARG A 60 16.64 18.76 19.33
N LEU A 61 16.44 18.66 18.02
CA LEU A 61 15.55 19.52 17.28
C LEU A 61 14.09 19.12 17.53
N ALA A 62 13.20 20.10 17.58
CA ALA A 62 11.78 19.82 17.74
C ALA A 62 11.18 19.16 16.50
N GLY A 63 10.24 18.23 16.70
CA GLY A 63 9.47 17.61 15.63
C GLY A 63 10.26 16.67 14.73
N VAL A 64 11.45 16.21 15.10
CA VAL A 64 12.20 15.20 14.35
C VAL A 64 11.52 13.82 14.43
N LEU A 65 11.70 13.02 13.39
CA LEU A 65 11.17 11.65 13.34
C LEU A 65 11.84 10.74 14.37
N ALA A 66 13.17 10.83 14.45
CA ALA A 66 13.92 10.12 15.46
C ALA A 66 15.12 10.94 15.91
N TRP A 67 15.58 10.65 17.12
CA TRP A 67 16.72 11.30 17.72
C TRP A 67 17.53 10.29 18.51
N LEU A 68 18.87 10.39 18.39
CA LEU A 68 19.82 9.55 19.10
C LEU A 68 20.92 10.41 19.70
N GLU A 69 21.32 10.09 20.91
CA GLU A 69 22.48 10.68 21.58
C GLU A 69 23.56 9.61 21.82
N CYS A 70 24.77 9.90 21.39
CA CYS A 70 25.83 8.92 21.29
C CYS A 70 27.12 9.40 21.95
N GLU A 71 27.81 8.47 22.64
CA GLU A 71 29.17 8.62 23.12
C GLU A 71 30.15 8.06 22.09
N VAL A 72 31.20 8.82 21.74
CA VAL A 72 32.22 8.39 20.78
C VAL A 72 33.09 7.31 21.39
N VAL A 73 33.05 6.13 20.80
CA VAL A 73 33.90 4.98 21.17
C VAL A 73 35.23 5.05 20.45
N GLU A 74 35.16 5.35 19.14
CA GLU A 74 36.33 5.37 18.27
C GLU A 74 36.22 6.47 17.23
N GLU A 75 37.34 7.09 16.87
CA GLU A 75 37.46 8.06 15.78
C GLU A 75 38.53 7.58 14.83
N VAL A 76 38.23 7.47 13.54
CA VAL A 76 39.17 7.02 12.50
C VAL A 76 39.24 8.06 11.39
N GLU A 77 40.41 8.31 10.88
CA GLU A 77 40.64 9.18 9.73
C GLU A 77 40.29 8.45 8.42
N GLY A 78 39.33 9.01 7.67
CA GLY A 78 38.87 8.51 6.36
C GLY A 78 39.07 9.55 5.27
N GLY A 79 40.31 9.83 4.87
CA GLY A 79 40.61 10.80 3.83
C GLY A 79 40.12 12.21 4.16
N THR A 80 39.10 12.71 3.46
CA THR A 80 38.50 14.06 3.68
C THR A 80 37.53 14.12 4.84
N HIS A 81 37.25 12.98 5.49
CA HIS A 81 36.29 12.85 6.58
C HIS A 81 36.91 12.21 7.82
N SER A 82 36.41 12.54 9.01
CA SER A 82 36.56 11.75 10.21
C SER A 82 35.35 10.82 10.36
N VAL A 83 35.62 9.55 10.66
CA VAL A 83 34.59 8.52 10.92
C VAL A 83 34.50 8.31 12.41
N TYR A 84 33.31 8.46 12.97
CA TYR A 84 33.06 8.28 14.40
C TYR A 84 32.18 7.06 14.61
N PHE A 85 32.61 6.15 15.47
CA PHE A 85 31.78 5.06 15.96
C PHE A 85 31.19 5.49 17.32
N GLY A 86 29.86 5.53 17.37
CA GLY A 86 29.12 5.99 18.56
C GLY A 86 28.31 4.89 19.21
N ARG A 87 28.42 4.79 20.53
CA ARG A 87 27.53 3.98 21.35
C ARG A 87 26.30 4.79 21.68
N VAL A 88 25.12 4.34 21.23
CA VAL A 88 23.84 4.98 21.54
C VAL A 88 23.58 4.86 23.04
N LYS A 89 23.37 5.99 23.71
CA LYS A 89 23.02 6.12 25.14
C LYS A 89 21.54 6.38 25.33
N GLU A 90 20.97 7.20 24.47
CA GLU A 90 19.56 7.54 24.49
C GLU A 90 19.04 7.64 23.05
N ALA A 91 17.79 7.22 22.83
CA ALA A 91 17.13 7.34 21.56
C ALA A 91 15.62 7.50 21.76
N ALA A 92 14.99 8.26 20.90
CA ALA A 92 13.55 8.35 20.80
C ALA A 92 13.13 8.40 19.33
N ALA A 93 11.97 7.83 19.03
CA ALA A 93 11.35 7.88 17.71
C ALA A 93 9.86 8.11 17.86
N ARG A 94 9.23 8.65 16.82
CA ARG A 94 7.78 8.78 16.69
C ARG A 94 7.33 8.20 15.34
N ASP A 95 6.06 7.96 15.21
CA ASP A 95 5.47 7.58 13.93
C ASP A 95 5.58 8.71 12.91
N GLY A 96 5.77 8.34 11.65
CA GLY A 96 5.89 9.29 10.54
C GLY A 96 6.87 8.79 9.47
N ARG A 97 7.10 9.62 8.46
CA ARG A 97 7.99 9.32 7.35
C ARG A 97 9.26 10.17 7.40
N PRO A 98 10.44 9.59 7.08
CA PRO A 98 11.67 10.35 7.08
C PRO A 98 11.77 11.27 5.86
N LEU A 99 12.42 12.42 6.06
CA LEU A 99 12.86 13.26 4.95
C LEU A 99 13.96 12.54 4.17
N ALA A 100 13.74 12.32 2.88
CA ALA A 100 14.72 11.73 1.99
C ALA A 100 15.49 12.79 1.19
N TYR A 101 16.74 12.48 0.80
CA TYR A 101 17.53 13.30 -0.11
C TYR A 101 18.02 12.43 -1.27
N PHE A 102 17.58 12.75 -2.48
CA PHE A 102 17.94 12.00 -3.68
C PHE A 102 18.20 12.93 -4.85
N ARG A 103 19.31 12.73 -5.56
CA ARG A 103 19.72 13.52 -6.75
C ARG A 103 19.64 15.04 -6.55
N GLY A 104 20.08 15.53 -5.39
CA GLY A 104 20.14 16.97 -5.13
C GLY A 104 18.82 17.59 -4.65
N LYS A 105 17.79 16.81 -4.41
CA LYS A 105 16.46 17.27 -3.96
C LYS A 105 16.01 16.54 -2.71
N PHE A 106 15.34 17.27 -1.83
CA PHE A 106 14.59 16.66 -0.73
C PHE A 106 13.27 16.10 -1.25
N GLY A 107 12.85 14.97 -0.72
CA GLY A 107 11.62 14.29 -1.08
C GLY A 107 11.17 13.34 0.03
N GLN A 108 10.08 12.65 -0.22
CA GLN A 108 9.53 11.67 0.70
C GLN A 108 9.98 10.28 0.28
N LEU A 109 10.33 9.43 1.27
CA LEU A 109 10.51 8.00 1.05
C LEU A 109 9.14 7.33 1.17
N TYR A 110 8.68 6.81 0.07
CA TYR A 110 7.60 5.83 0.10
C TYR A 110 8.29 4.46 0.10
N SER A 111 8.14 3.72 1.19
CA SER A 111 8.47 2.29 1.19
C SER A 111 7.55 1.66 0.14
N GLY A 112 8.15 0.97 -0.82
CA GLY A 112 7.49 0.47 -2.01
C GLY A 112 6.10 -0.08 -1.73
N ASN A 113 5.14 0.30 -2.54
CA ASN A 113 3.79 -0.22 -2.70
C ASN A 113 2.68 0.15 -1.71
N THR A 114 2.91 0.87 -0.65
CA THR A 114 1.86 1.35 0.25
C THR A 114 1.74 2.88 0.25
N ASP A 115 1.75 3.50 -0.94
CA ASP A 115 1.26 4.87 -1.07
C ASP A 115 -0.27 4.82 -0.89
N PRO A 116 -0.83 5.27 0.25
CA PRO A 116 -2.28 5.22 0.48
C PRO A 116 -3.04 6.01 -0.59
N VAL A 117 -2.42 7.06 -1.15
CA VAL A 117 -3.00 7.86 -2.22
C VAL A 117 -3.07 7.04 -3.51
N ALA A 118 -2.01 6.28 -3.86
CA ALA A 118 -2.03 5.41 -5.03
C ALA A 118 -3.06 4.28 -4.89
N VAL A 119 -3.21 3.70 -3.70
CA VAL A 119 -4.23 2.68 -3.43
C VAL A 119 -5.63 3.25 -3.60
N SER A 120 -5.94 4.35 -2.92
CA SER A 120 -7.27 5.00 -3.01
C SER A 120 -7.57 5.51 -4.42
N LEU A 121 -6.56 6.08 -5.10
CA LEU A 121 -6.70 6.54 -6.48
C LEU A 121 -6.97 5.39 -7.45
N ARG A 122 -6.31 4.25 -7.25
CA ARG A 122 -6.53 3.03 -8.03
C ARG A 122 -7.95 2.49 -7.85
N GLU A 123 -8.41 2.36 -6.61
CA GLU A 123 -9.77 1.94 -6.31
C GLU A 123 -10.80 2.87 -6.96
N HIS A 124 -10.57 4.18 -6.87
CA HIS A 124 -11.44 5.18 -7.48
C HIS A 124 -11.46 5.06 -9.02
N CYS A 125 -10.29 4.94 -9.66
CA CYS A 125 -10.21 4.78 -11.11
C CYS A 125 -10.88 3.50 -11.60
N LEU A 126 -10.76 2.40 -10.87
CA LEU A 126 -11.32 1.12 -11.28
C LEU A 126 -12.78 0.93 -10.88
N GLY A 127 -13.23 1.58 -9.80
CA GLY A 127 -14.56 1.39 -9.25
C GLY A 127 -15.61 2.41 -9.70
N THR A 128 -15.21 3.68 -9.89
CA THR A 128 -16.16 4.79 -10.07
C THR A 128 -16.08 5.47 -11.43
N LEU A 129 -14.91 5.48 -12.05
CA LEU A 129 -14.71 6.22 -13.28
C LEU A 129 -15.04 5.38 -14.52
N SER A 130 -15.56 6.02 -15.54
CA SER A 130 -15.86 5.40 -16.83
C SER A 130 -14.57 5.08 -17.59
N ASP A 131 -14.64 4.11 -18.49
CA ASP A 131 -13.55 3.83 -19.40
C ASP A 131 -13.23 5.06 -20.26
N ASP A 132 -11.95 5.30 -20.44
CA ASP A 132 -11.43 6.47 -21.16
C ASP A 132 -11.80 7.84 -20.55
N GLU A 133 -12.31 7.87 -19.31
CA GLU A 133 -12.58 9.11 -18.60
C GLU A 133 -11.29 9.89 -18.33
N VAL A 134 -11.35 11.20 -18.56
CA VAL A 134 -10.24 12.13 -18.28
C VAL A 134 -10.19 12.44 -16.79
N LEU A 135 -9.04 12.23 -16.16
CA LEU A 135 -8.86 12.48 -14.73
C LEU A 135 -8.72 13.97 -14.45
N ASN A 136 -9.66 14.52 -13.67
CA ASN A 136 -9.51 15.87 -13.12
C ASN A 136 -8.71 15.78 -11.82
N LEU A 137 -7.43 16.18 -11.88
CA LEU A 137 -6.50 16.04 -10.75
C LEU A 137 -6.90 16.89 -9.54
N GLU A 138 -7.53 18.04 -9.74
CA GLU A 138 -7.97 18.93 -8.67
C GLU A 138 -9.16 18.34 -7.91
N ASN A 139 -10.12 17.73 -8.64
CA ASN A 139 -11.26 17.05 -8.04
C ASN A 139 -10.81 15.81 -7.26
N LEU A 140 -9.88 15.03 -7.82
CA LEU A 140 -9.30 13.87 -7.15
C LEU A 140 -8.54 14.27 -5.87
N ALA A 141 -7.72 15.32 -5.95
CA ALA A 141 -6.99 15.85 -4.80
C ALA A 141 -7.95 16.28 -3.68
N ARG A 142 -9.01 17.00 -4.03
CA ARG A 142 -10.04 17.45 -3.09
C ARG A 142 -10.79 16.25 -2.46
N GLY A 143 -11.18 15.27 -3.28
CA GLY A 143 -11.91 14.09 -2.82
C GLY A 143 -11.09 13.19 -1.89
N LEU A 144 -9.79 13.10 -2.10
CA LEU A 144 -8.86 12.31 -1.27
C LEU A 144 -8.22 13.12 -0.13
N GLY A 145 -8.50 14.43 -0.02
CA GLY A 145 -7.93 15.29 1.04
C GLY A 145 -6.42 15.49 0.94
N VAL A 146 -5.85 15.44 -0.28
CA VAL A 146 -4.41 15.55 -0.55
C VAL A 146 -4.10 16.69 -1.54
N GLY A 147 -2.81 16.96 -1.78
CA GLY A 147 -2.40 17.92 -2.81
C GLY A 147 -2.37 17.34 -4.22
N VAL A 148 -2.54 18.18 -5.26
CA VAL A 148 -2.37 17.78 -6.67
C VAL A 148 -0.99 17.14 -6.93
N PRO A 149 0.13 17.60 -6.33
CA PRO A 149 1.42 16.94 -6.48
C PRO A 149 1.44 15.49 -5.97
N ASP A 150 0.63 15.16 -4.94
CA ASP A 150 0.52 13.80 -4.43
C ASP A 150 -0.22 12.90 -5.43
N ILE A 151 -1.30 13.41 -6.03
CA ILE A 151 -2.02 12.72 -7.11
C ILE A 151 -1.08 12.45 -8.29
N GLN A 152 -0.36 13.46 -8.77
CA GLN A 152 0.57 13.32 -9.91
C GLN A 152 1.66 12.27 -9.66
N ARG A 153 2.17 12.20 -8.44
CA ARG A 153 3.16 11.21 -8.02
C ARG A 153 2.57 9.79 -8.06
N SER A 154 1.39 9.61 -7.50
CA SER A 154 0.68 8.34 -7.44
C SER A 154 0.27 7.83 -8.83
N LEU A 155 -0.05 8.76 -9.77
CA LEU A 155 -0.36 8.41 -11.15
C LEU A 155 0.78 7.68 -11.88
N SER A 156 2.04 7.95 -11.54
CA SER A 156 3.19 7.25 -12.13
C SER A 156 3.13 5.74 -11.85
N SER A 157 2.71 5.35 -10.64
CA SER A 157 2.49 3.94 -10.29
C SER A 157 1.30 3.35 -11.06
N LEU A 158 0.19 4.09 -11.17
CA LEU A 158 -0.99 3.62 -11.88
C LEU A 158 -0.75 3.46 -13.39
N ILE A 159 0.12 4.28 -13.98
CA ILE A 159 0.55 4.13 -15.37
C ILE A 159 1.38 2.86 -15.55
N ALA A 160 2.35 2.63 -14.65
CA ALA A 160 3.17 1.42 -14.67
C ALA A 160 2.31 0.14 -14.55
N ASP A 161 1.26 0.19 -13.73
CA ASP A 161 0.32 -0.91 -13.54
C ASP A 161 -0.75 -0.99 -14.64
N GLY A 162 -0.73 -0.05 -15.59
CA GLY A 162 -1.67 -0.01 -16.73
C GLY A 162 -3.11 0.26 -16.34
N VAL A 163 -3.37 0.91 -15.20
CA VAL A 163 -4.71 1.37 -14.77
C VAL A 163 -5.07 2.69 -15.45
N VAL A 164 -4.07 3.56 -15.59
CA VAL A 164 -4.18 4.87 -16.22
C VAL A 164 -3.19 4.96 -17.37
N TYR A 165 -3.46 5.78 -18.36
CA TYR A 165 -2.50 6.17 -19.39
C TYR A 165 -2.52 7.68 -19.59
N TYR A 166 -1.43 8.22 -20.12
CA TYR A 166 -1.33 9.63 -20.46
C TYR A 166 -1.46 9.82 -21.96
N GLU A 167 -2.38 10.68 -22.39
CA GLU A 167 -2.57 11.07 -23.79
C GLU A 167 -2.17 12.53 -23.95
N VAL A 168 -1.28 12.81 -24.92
CA VAL A 168 -0.85 14.18 -25.22
C VAL A 168 -2.09 15.01 -25.62
N GLU A 169 -2.21 16.21 -25.06
CA GLU A 169 -3.35 17.14 -25.21
C GLU A 169 -4.63 16.78 -24.45
N ARG A 170 -4.81 15.52 -24.02
CA ARG A 170 -6.02 15.08 -23.30
C ARG A 170 -5.75 14.74 -21.82
N GLY A 171 -4.49 14.59 -21.42
CA GLY A 171 -4.10 14.32 -20.04
C GLY A 171 -4.20 12.86 -19.63
N TYR A 172 -4.36 12.63 -18.33
CA TYR A 172 -4.47 11.28 -17.76
C TYR A 172 -5.87 10.72 -17.98
N ARG A 173 -5.95 9.46 -18.38
CA ARG A 173 -7.19 8.76 -18.66
C ARG A 173 -7.22 7.37 -18.05
N VAL A 174 -8.40 6.94 -17.62
CA VAL A 174 -8.63 5.57 -17.12
C VAL A 174 -8.58 4.60 -18.28
N ARG A 175 -7.81 3.52 -18.14
CA ARG A 175 -7.74 2.48 -19.17
C ARG A 175 -9.00 1.61 -19.14
N HIS A 176 -9.49 1.30 -20.33
CA HIS A 176 -10.62 0.39 -20.49
C HIS A 176 -10.45 -0.93 -19.74
N LEU A 177 -11.43 -1.28 -18.90
CA LEU A 177 -11.43 -2.47 -18.08
C LEU A 177 -12.27 -3.56 -18.76
N THR A 178 -11.61 -4.46 -19.47
CA THR A 178 -12.28 -5.58 -20.14
C THR A 178 -12.59 -6.72 -19.17
N GLU A 179 -13.66 -7.47 -19.42
CA GLU A 179 -14.00 -8.69 -18.66
C GLU A 179 -12.83 -9.67 -18.58
N GLN A 180 -12.10 -9.84 -19.69
CA GLN A 180 -10.93 -10.68 -19.74
C GLN A 180 -9.84 -10.19 -18.77
N ARG A 181 -9.65 -8.88 -18.64
CA ARG A 181 -8.69 -8.31 -17.68
C ARG A 181 -9.12 -8.56 -16.24
N ILE A 182 -10.41 -8.38 -15.95
CA ILE A 182 -10.98 -8.68 -14.63
C ILE A 182 -10.75 -10.15 -14.27
N ALA A 183 -11.10 -11.07 -15.19
CA ALA A 183 -10.92 -12.51 -15.00
C ALA A 183 -9.46 -12.87 -14.70
N ARG A 184 -8.52 -12.36 -15.50
CA ARG A 184 -7.08 -12.60 -15.29
C ARG A 184 -6.56 -12.05 -13.96
N SER A 185 -7.05 -10.89 -13.52
CA SER A 185 -6.65 -10.32 -12.23
C SER A 185 -7.18 -11.15 -11.07
N VAL A 186 -8.40 -11.68 -11.17
CA VAL A 186 -8.98 -12.58 -10.17
C VAL A 186 -8.25 -13.92 -10.13
N GLU A 187 -7.87 -14.47 -11.28
CA GLU A 187 -7.05 -15.70 -11.36
C GLU A 187 -5.67 -15.48 -10.72
N ALA A 188 -5.02 -14.35 -11.01
CA ALA A 188 -3.74 -14.01 -10.42
C ALA A 188 -3.84 -13.81 -8.89
N ALA A 189 -4.91 -13.17 -8.40
CA ALA A 189 -5.19 -13.03 -6.97
C ALA A 189 -5.32 -14.40 -6.29
N CYS A 190 -6.11 -15.30 -6.87
CA CYS A 190 -6.26 -16.66 -6.39
C CYS A 190 -4.93 -17.40 -6.31
N ALA A 191 -4.07 -17.27 -7.33
CA ALA A 191 -2.75 -17.89 -7.33
C ALA A 191 -1.86 -17.35 -6.20
N ILE A 192 -1.90 -16.04 -5.93
CA ILE A 192 -1.16 -15.43 -4.83
C ILE A 192 -1.68 -15.92 -3.49
N GLU A 193 -2.99 -15.97 -3.30
CA GLU A 193 -3.64 -16.44 -2.06
C GLU A 193 -3.31 -17.91 -1.79
N MET A 194 -3.39 -18.78 -2.79
CA MET A 194 -3.01 -20.18 -2.65
C MET A 194 -1.53 -20.33 -2.31
N GLY A 195 -0.65 -19.58 -2.98
CA GLY A 195 0.77 -19.54 -2.67
C GLY A 195 1.06 -19.02 -1.26
N ALA A 196 0.30 -18.02 -0.80
CA ALA A 196 0.41 -17.51 0.56
C ALA A 196 0.05 -18.55 1.62
N LEU A 197 -1.00 -19.35 1.39
CA LEU A 197 -1.34 -20.49 2.25
C LEU A 197 -0.23 -21.55 2.27
N ASP A 198 0.36 -21.86 1.12
CA ASP A 198 1.50 -22.79 1.07
C ASP A 198 2.68 -22.29 1.90
N VAL A 199 3.04 -21.01 1.76
CA VAL A 199 4.12 -20.37 2.53
C VAL A 199 3.80 -20.36 4.01
N ALA A 200 2.55 -20.04 4.40
CA ALA A 200 2.11 -19.95 5.79
C ALA A 200 2.18 -21.29 6.52
N PHE A 201 1.96 -22.40 5.82
CA PHE A 201 1.97 -23.75 6.40
C PHE A 201 3.23 -24.56 6.05
N CYS A 202 4.18 -23.99 5.29
CA CYS A 202 5.42 -24.66 4.92
C CYS A 202 6.42 -24.68 6.08
N GLY A 203 6.78 -25.87 6.55
CA GLY A 203 7.80 -26.10 7.59
C GLY A 203 7.25 -26.41 8.99
N ALA A 204 8.03 -27.14 9.78
CA ALA A 204 7.62 -27.73 11.06
C ALA A 204 7.20 -26.70 12.15
N ASN A 205 7.56 -25.41 12.01
CA ASN A 205 7.30 -24.37 13.00
C ASN A 205 6.62 -23.11 12.42
N LYS A 206 6.01 -23.20 11.24
CA LYS A 206 5.42 -22.05 10.53
C LYS A 206 3.91 -22.15 10.35
N ARG A 207 3.20 -22.62 11.35
CA ARG A 207 1.73 -22.52 11.31
C ARG A 207 1.30 -21.10 11.69
N PRO A 208 0.22 -20.58 11.08
CA PRO A 208 -0.39 -19.34 11.53
C PRO A 208 -0.73 -19.42 13.02
N SER A 209 -0.46 -18.35 13.76
CA SER A 209 -0.81 -18.20 15.17
C SER A 209 -2.34 -18.03 15.34
N ALA A 210 -2.84 -18.26 16.54
CA ALA A 210 -4.24 -17.99 16.85
C ALA A 210 -4.65 -16.55 16.50
N THR A 211 -3.82 -15.57 16.84
CA THR A 211 -4.07 -14.16 16.53
C THR A 211 -4.16 -13.88 15.03
N GLU A 212 -3.33 -14.52 14.20
CA GLU A 212 -3.39 -14.34 12.74
C GLU A 212 -4.67 -14.96 12.16
N ILE A 213 -5.10 -16.11 12.69
CA ILE A 213 -6.37 -16.74 12.30
C ILE A 213 -7.56 -15.89 12.80
N ASP A 214 -7.47 -15.30 13.99
CA ASP A 214 -8.51 -14.41 14.53
C ASP A 214 -8.68 -13.15 13.67
N ASN A 215 -7.61 -12.63 13.04
CA ASN A 215 -7.72 -11.53 12.07
C ASN A 215 -8.55 -11.94 10.84
N VAL A 216 -8.37 -13.17 10.34
CA VAL A 216 -9.22 -13.71 9.25
C VAL A 216 -10.66 -13.86 9.73
N ALA A 217 -10.87 -14.35 10.96
CA ALA A 217 -12.19 -14.52 11.55
C ALA A 217 -12.93 -13.18 11.68
N MET A 218 -12.27 -12.13 12.17
CA MET A 218 -12.86 -10.80 12.28
C MET A 218 -13.31 -10.26 10.91
N ALA A 219 -12.55 -10.51 9.85
CA ALA A 219 -12.94 -10.10 8.50
C ALA A 219 -14.16 -10.89 7.97
N VAL A 220 -14.27 -12.19 8.29
CA VAL A 220 -15.47 -13.00 7.97
C VAL A 220 -16.68 -12.48 8.73
N GLU A 221 -16.55 -12.21 10.03
CA GLU A 221 -17.62 -11.68 10.89
C GLU A 221 -18.10 -10.30 10.45
N GLU A 222 -17.19 -9.44 9.94
CA GLU A 222 -17.54 -8.14 9.38
C GLU A 222 -18.47 -8.28 8.17
N LEU A 223 -18.14 -9.18 7.24
CA LEU A 223 -18.98 -9.48 6.09
C LEU A 223 -20.35 -10.04 6.49
N GLU A 224 -20.40 -10.91 7.52
CA GLU A 224 -21.65 -11.45 8.06
C GLU A 224 -22.52 -10.35 8.69
N ARG A 225 -21.90 -9.43 9.41
CA ARG A 225 -22.61 -8.31 10.02
C ARG A 225 -23.22 -7.40 8.97
N MET A 226 -22.47 -7.09 7.89
CA MET A 226 -22.99 -6.30 6.77
C MET A 226 -24.20 -6.96 6.12
N LEU A 227 -24.15 -8.29 5.93
CA LEU A 227 -25.27 -9.05 5.37
C LEU A 227 -26.51 -9.07 6.28
N SER A 228 -26.30 -9.21 7.60
CA SER A 228 -27.39 -9.25 8.57
C SER A 228 -28.11 -7.90 8.75
N GLN A 229 -27.40 -6.81 8.52
CA GLN A 229 -27.93 -5.45 8.60
C GLN A 229 -28.62 -4.98 7.31
N GLY A 230 -28.64 -5.80 6.27
CA GLY A 230 -29.23 -5.43 4.97
C GLY A 230 -28.41 -4.38 4.18
N ASN A 231 -27.19 -4.07 4.63
CA ASN A 231 -26.30 -3.08 3.99
C ASN A 231 -25.60 -3.63 2.73
N VAL A 232 -26.25 -4.54 2.01
CA VAL A 232 -25.70 -5.20 0.81
C VAL A 232 -25.80 -4.33 -0.43
N ASP A 233 -26.61 -3.27 -0.36
CA ASP A 233 -26.79 -2.34 -1.50
C ASP A 233 -25.56 -1.41 -1.69
N ASP A 234 -24.71 -1.26 -0.67
CA ASP A 234 -23.42 -0.59 -0.82
C ASP A 234 -22.34 -1.57 -1.32
N THR A 235 -22.33 -1.76 -2.64
CA THR A 235 -21.37 -2.62 -3.34
C THR A 235 -19.93 -2.25 -3.03
N THR A 236 -19.64 -0.97 -2.81
CA THR A 236 -18.28 -0.47 -2.53
C THR A 236 -17.81 -0.94 -1.15
N SER A 237 -18.63 -0.75 -0.12
CA SER A 237 -18.32 -1.20 1.25
C SER A 237 -18.20 -2.71 1.32
N TYR A 238 -19.08 -3.46 0.64
CA TYR A 238 -18.96 -4.92 0.57
C TYR A 238 -17.67 -5.36 -0.12
N ALA A 239 -17.31 -4.80 -1.27
CA ALA A 239 -16.09 -5.14 -1.99
C ALA A 239 -14.83 -4.83 -1.17
N ARG A 240 -14.85 -3.74 -0.40
CA ARG A 240 -13.76 -3.37 0.51
C ARG A 240 -13.63 -4.35 1.67
N ALA A 241 -14.72 -4.72 2.33
CA ALA A 241 -14.73 -5.71 3.40
C ALA A 241 -14.29 -7.09 2.89
N ASN A 242 -14.75 -7.50 1.71
CA ASN A 242 -14.31 -8.73 1.05
C ASN A 242 -12.80 -8.71 0.77
N SER A 243 -12.26 -7.58 0.33
CA SER A 243 -10.82 -7.42 0.12
C SER A 243 -10.02 -7.59 1.41
N HIS A 244 -10.49 -7.03 2.52
CA HIS A 244 -9.85 -7.19 3.82
C HIS A 244 -9.73 -8.65 4.24
N LEU A 245 -10.75 -9.47 3.97
CA LEU A 245 -10.69 -10.91 4.22
C LEU A 245 -9.57 -11.57 3.40
N HIS A 246 -9.53 -11.32 2.11
CA HIS A 246 -8.51 -11.91 1.23
C HIS A 246 -7.09 -11.39 1.56
N GLU A 247 -6.94 -10.13 1.90
CA GLU A 247 -5.67 -9.57 2.40
C GLU A 247 -5.23 -10.23 3.71
N ALA A 248 -6.17 -10.52 4.64
CA ALA A 248 -5.86 -11.23 5.87
C ALA A 248 -5.36 -12.65 5.58
N ILE A 249 -5.93 -13.35 4.58
CA ILE A 249 -5.46 -14.67 4.13
C ILE A 249 -4.03 -14.57 3.57
N VAL A 250 -3.76 -13.60 2.67
CA VAL A 250 -2.42 -13.40 2.11
C VAL A 250 -1.40 -13.06 3.19
N SER A 251 -1.81 -12.29 4.21
CA SER A 251 -0.95 -11.87 5.33
C SER A 251 -0.48 -13.04 6.20
N LEU A 252 -1.15 -14.21 6.16
CA LEU A 252 -0.69 -15.42 6.85
C LEU A 252 0.69 -15.89 6.37
N ALA A 253 1.08 -15.54 5.14
CA ALA A 253 2.43 -15.82 4.62
C ALA A 253 3.53 -15.00 5.29
N ARG A 254 3.19 -13.91 6.01
CA ARG A 254 4.14 -12.96 6.61
C ARG A 254 5.15 -12.39 5.61
N SER A 255 4.73 -12.26 4.33
CA SER A 255 5.52 -11.67 3.24
C SER A 255 4.87 -10.37 2.76
N PRO A 256 5.49 -9.22 3.07
CA PRO A 256 5.06 -7.93 2.54
C PRO A 256 5.01 -7.92 1.00
N GLU A 257 5.93 -8.63 0.33
CA GLU A 257 6.02 -8.69 -1.12
C GLU A 257 4.79 -9.37 -1.74
N LEU A 258 4.30 -10.47 -1.12
CA LEU A 258 3.07 -11.15 -1.58
C LEU A 258 1.84 -10.27 -1.36
N LEU A 259 1.75 -9.61 -0.21
CA LEU A 259 0.64 -8.70 0.09
C LEU A 259 0.63 -7.50 -0.87
N ASP A 260 1.79 -6.94 -1.15
CA ASP A 260 1.93 -5.85 -2.11
C ASP A 260 1.57 -6.28 -3.54
N ALA A 261 2.00 -7.48 -3.96
CA ALA A 261 1.63 -8.02 -5.26
C ALA A 261 0.11 -8.24 -5.37
N TYR A 262 -0.53 -8.75 -4.31
CA TYR A 262 -1.98 -8.91 -4.24
C TYR A 262 -2.71 -7.57 -4.39
N ARG A 263 -2.33 -6.57 -3.61
CA ARG A 263 -2.92 -5.22 -3.63
C ARG A 263 -2.82 -4.54 -4.99
N ARG A 264 -1.74 -4.77 -5.74
CA ARG A 264 -1.57 -4.22 -7.09
C ARG A 264 -2.58 -4.74 -8.10
N LEU A 265 -3.13 -5.91 -7.89
CA LEU A 265 -4.18 -6.45 -8.77
C LEU A 265 -5.47 -5.65 -8.69
N ALA A 266 -5.67 -4.88 -7.60
CA ALA A 266 -6.82 -3.98 -7.38
C ALA A 266 -8.18 -4.65 -7.58
N VAL A 267 -8.27 -5.92 -7.20
CA VAL A 267 -9.49 -6.75 -7.31
C VAL A 267 -10.73 -6.08 -6.71
N PRO A 268 -10.67 -5.35 -5.57
CA PRO A 268 -11.84 -4.68 -5.01
C PRO A 268 -12.50 -3.70 -5.95
N GLY A 269 -11.72 -2.78 -6.54
CA GLY A 269 -12.24 -1.80 -7.51
C GLY A 269 -12.80 -2.47 -8.77
N MET A 270 -12.13 -3.52 -9.25
CA MET A 270 -12.62 -4.30 -10.37
C MET A 270 -13.93 -5.03 -10.05
N LEU A 271 -14.09 -5.53 -8.81
CA LEU A 271 -15.30 -6.20 -8.35
C LEU A 271 -16.48 -5.22 -8.25
N VAL A 272 -16.30 -4.03 -7.69
CA VAL A 272 -17.32 -2.99 -7.64
C VAL A 272 -17.89 -2.74 -9.03
N ARG A 273 -17.00 -2.57 -10.02
CA ARG A 273 -17.41 -2.29 -11.39
C ARG A 273 -18.08 -3.48 -12.08
N ALA A 274 -17.60 -4.70 -11.81
CA ALA A 274 -18.13 -5.92 -12.41
C ALA A 274 -19.47 -6.36 -11.82
N LEU A 275 -19.72 -6.07 -10.53
CA LEU A 275 -20.94 -6.46 -9.83
C LEU A 275 -22.10 -5.48 -10.10
N GLY A 276 -21.81 -4.25 -10.55
CA GLY A 276 -22.82 -3.21 -10.75
C GLY A 276 -23.63 -2.95 -9.47
N SER A 277 -24.91 -2.61 -9.61
CA SER A 277 -25.83 -2.35 -8.50
C SER A 277 -26.50 -3.61 -7.93
N SER A 278 -26.15 -4.81 -8.39
CA SER A 278 -26.86 -6.05 -8.06
C SER A 278 -25.93 -7.10 -7.46
N LEU A 279 -25.86 -7.12 -6.12
CA LEU A 279 -25.19 -8.16 -5.35
C LEU A 279 -26.06 -9.41 -5.12
N GLY A 280 -27.14 -9.60 -5.85
CA GLY A 280 -28.13 -10.69 -5.84
C GLY A 280 -27.85 -11.98 -5.04
N GLY A 281 -28.69 -12.97 -5.05
CA GLY A 281 -28.70 -14.18 -4.22
C GLY A 281 -27.37 -14.94 -3.95
N SER A 282 -26.33 -14.69 -4.76
CA SER A 282 -25.01 -15.32 -4.62
C SER A 282 -24.15 -14.83 -3.43
N VAL A 283 -24.55 -13.76 -2.73
CA VAL A 283 -23.75 -13.22 -1.59
C VAL A 283 -23.80 -14.12 -0.37
N ARG A 284 -24.94 -14.75 -0.09
CA ARG A 284 -25.10 -15.70 1.00
C ARG A 284 -24.28 -16.98 0.77
N GLU A 285 -24.24 -17.44 -0.47
CA GLU A 285 -23.46 -18.61 -0.87
C GLU A 285 -21.96 -18.32 -0.70
N ARG A 286 -21.51 -17.15 -1.16
CA ARG A 286 -20.14 -16.69 -0.96
C ARG A 286 -19.73 -16.61 0.50
N GLN A 287 -20.65 -16.18 1.37
CA GLN A 287 -20.38 -16.11 2.79
C GLN A 287 -20.21 -17.51 3.42
N ALA A 288 -20.97 -18.50 2.97
CA ALA A 288 -20.76 -19.89 3.39
C ALA A 288 -19.38 -20.42 2.95
N GLU A 289 -18.92 -20.01 1.76
CA GLU A 289 -17.57 -20.34 1.26
C GLU A 289 -16.47 -19.69 2.10
N HIS A 290 -16.62 -18.43 2.49
CA HIS A 290 -15.68 -17.75 3.40
C HIS A 290 -15.58 -18.45 4.77
N ARG A 291 -16.72 -18.87 5.35
CA ARG A 291 -16.73 -19.66 6.57
C ARG A 291 -15.97 -20.97 6.41
N ARG A 292 -16.17 -21.64 5.28
CA ARG A 292 -15.48 -22.90 4.99
C ARG A 292 -13.96 -22.75 4.96
N ILE A 293 -13.48 -21.66 4.34
CA ILE A 293 -12.04 -21.34 4.35
C ILE A 293 -11.56 -21.15 5.80
N LEU A 294 -12.25 -20.34 6.61
CA LEU A 294 -11.91 -20.10 8.01
C LEU A 294 -11.92 -21.39 8.87
N GLU A 295 -12.90 -22.27 8.67
CA GLU A 295 -12.98 -23.56 9.36
C GLU A 295 -11.75 -24.43 9.07
N CYS A 296 -11.33 -24.51 7.82
CA CYS A 296 -10.13 -25.25 7.42
C CYS A 296 -8.86 -24.63 8.03
N LEU A 297 -8.75 -23.30 8.07
CA LEU A 297 -7.63 -22.59 8.71
C LEU A 297 -7.57 -22.88 10.23
N ARG A 298 -8.71 -22.85 10.94
CA ARG A 298 -8.82 -23.17 12.37
C ARG A 298 -8.49 -24.64 12.66
N ALA A 299 -8.87 -25.53 11.76
CA ALA A 299 -8.54 -26.95 11.86
C ALA A 299 -7.05 -27.24 11.56
N GLY A 300 -6.29 -26.27 11.05
CA GLY A 300 -4.92 -26.47 10.58
C GLY A 300 -4.84 -27.36 9.34
N ASP A 301 -5.87 -27.31 8.49
CA ASP A 301 -5.98 -28.05 7.22
C ASP A 301 -5.69 -27.12 6.01
N PRO A 302 -4.42 -26.96 5.60
CA PRO A 302 -4.06 -26.11 4.48
C PRO A 302 -4.59 -26.64 3.14
N ALA A 303 -4.72 -27.94 2.98
CA ALA A 303 -5.23 -28.53 1.75
C ALA A 303 -6.72 -28.24 1.57
N GLY A 304 -7.51 -28.39 2.65
CA GLY A 304 -8.92 -28.01 2.67
C GLY A 304 -9.13 -26.51 2.48
N ALA A 305 -8.29 -25.66 3.10
CA ALA A 305 -8.36 -24.20 2.93
C ALA A 305 -8.09 -23.80 1.46
N ARG A 306 -7.08 -24.39 0.84
CA ARG A 306 -6.76 -24.13 -0.58
C ARG A 306 -7.90 -24.57 -1.51
N LEU A 307 -8.47 -25.74 -1.26
CA LEU A 307 -9.59 -26.24 -2.08
C LEU A 307 -10.82 -25.35 -1.93
N ALA A 308 -11.14 -24.93 -0.70
CA ALA A 308 -12.25 -24.04 -0.44
C ALA A 308 -12.06 -22.67 -1.10
N LEU A 309 -10.86 -22.12 -1.04
CA LEU A 309 -10.49 -20.85 -1.70
C LEU A 309 -10.59 -20.95 -3.23
N PHE A 310 -10.07 -22.01 -3.81
CA PHE A 310 -10.17 -22.27 -5.26
C PHE A 310 -11.64 -22.35 -5.70
N GLN A 311 -12.47 -23.09 -4.98
CA GLN A 311 -13.91 -23.19 -5.25
C GLN A 311 -14.62 -21.84 -5.15
N HIS A 312 -14.32 -21.06 -4.11
CA HIS A 312 -14.85 -19.72 -3.91
C HIS A 312 -14.58 -18.78 -5.11
N VAL A 313 -13.34 -18.76 -5.61
CA VAL A 313 -12.98 -17.93 -6.76
C VAL A 313 -13.67 -18.42 -8.05
N HIS A 314 -13.72 -19.73 -8.28
CA HIS A 314 -14.38 -20.30 -9.46
C HIS A 314 -15.88 -20.07 -9.47
N ASN A 315 -16.57 -20.27 -8.35
CA ASN A 315 -17.99 -20.02 -8.22
C ASN A 315 -18.31 -18.53 -8.45
N SER A 316 -17.43 -17.64 -7.96
CA SER A 316 -17.54 -16.21 -8.20
C SER A 316 -17.41 -15.81 -9.68
N GLN A 317 -16.63 -16.54 -10.47
CA GLN A 317 -16.51 -16.33 -11.91
C GLN A 317 -17.70 -16.90 -12.68
N ALA A 318 -18.15 -18.11 -12.35
CA ALA A 318 -19.29 -18.77 -12.99
C ALA A 318 -20.60 -17.97 -12.83
N SER A 319 -20.81 -17.37 -11.65
CA SER A 319 -21.97 -16.53 -11.36
C SER A 319 -22.00 -15.24 -12.22
N ARG A 320 -20.85 -14.77 -12.73
CA ARG A 320 -20.75 -13.62 -13.63
C ARG A 320 -21.10 -13.98 -15.08
N GLY A 321 -20.68 -15.15 -15.56
CA GLY A 321 -20.99 -15.60 -16.92
C GLY A 321 -22.47 -15.79 -17.20
N ASN A 322 -23.29 -16.01 -16.15
CA ASN A 322 -24.73 -16.16 -16.25
C ASN A 322 -25.53 -14.84 -16.14
N ALA A 323 -24.87 -13.71 -15.85
CA ALA A 323 -25.52 -12.41 -15.64
C ALA A 323 -25.48 -11.50 -16.88
N VAL A 324 -24.87 -11.91 -17.98
CA VAL A 324 -24.83 -11.13 -19.23
C VAL A 324 -26.07 -11.46 -20.05
N PRO A 325 -27.02 -10.51 -20.30
CA PRO A 325 -28.05 -10.71 -21.27
C PRO A 325 -27.44 -10.79 -22.67
N ASP A 326 -27.80 -11.82 -23.43
CA ASP A 326 -27.40 -11.97 -24.82
C ASP A 326 -27.86 -10.73 -25.64
N PRO A 327 -26.98 -9.90 -26.22
CA PRO A 327 -27.36 -8.74 -27.01
C PRO A 327 -27.82 -9.13 -28.43
N ALA A 328 -28.03 -10.40 -28.73
CA ALA A 328 -28.45 -10.87 -30.04
C ALA A 328 -29.93 -11.30 -30.09
N GLY A 329 -30.82 -10.38 -29.71
CA GLY A 329 -32.22 -10.38 -30.16
C GLY A 329 -32.36 -9.61 -31.48
N GLY A 330 -31.54 -9.93 -32.47
CA GLY A 330 -31.62 -9.36 -33.80
C GLY A 330 -32.64 -10.12 -34.63
N GLU A 331 -33.77 -9.46 -34.90
CA GLU A 331 -34.83 -9.88 -35.82
C GLU A 331 -34.23 -10.40 -37.13
N GLY A 332 -34.64 -11.63 -37.49
CA GLY A 332 -34.36 -12.22 -38.77
C GLY A 332 -35.06 -11.47 -39.89
N VAL A 333 -34.30 -10.69 -40.63
CA VAL A 333 -34.73 -10.21 -41.97
C VAL A 333 -34.25 -11.21 -42.99
N SER A 334 -35.16 -12.03 -43.47
CA SER A 334 -34.94 -12.91 -44.63
C SER A 334 -34.67 -12.05 -45.88
N PRO A 335 -33.67 -12.32 -46.68
CA PRO A 335 -33.49 -11.68 -47.97
C PRO A 335 -34.43 -12.35 -48.99
N GLN A 336 -35.42 -11.59 -49.45
CA GLN A 336 -36.17 -11.93 -50.67
C GLN A 336 -35.25 -11.82 -51.88
N ILE A 337 -35.03 -12.94 -52.51
CA ILE A 337 -34.44 -13.03 -53.85
C ILE A 337 -35.49 -12.54 -54.83
N ARG A 338 -35.28 -11.43 -55.49
CA ARG A 338 -36.01 -11.03 -56.71
C ARG A 338 -35.18 -11.48 -57.92
N SER A 339 -35.74 -12.44 -58.64
CA SER A 339 -35.37 -12.77 -60.00
C SER A 339 -36.01 -11.75 -60.95
N SER A 340 -35.18 -11.07 -61.74
CA SER A 340 -35.42 -10.71 -63.17
C SER A 340 -34.13 -10.13 -63.73
#